data_4020f96c9988241582ab2eab21cd672e
#
_entry.id   4020f96c9988241582ab2eab21cd672e
#
_cell.length_a   1.000
_cell.length_b   1.000
_cell.length_c   1.000
_cell.angle_alpha   90.00
_cell.angle_beta   90.00
_cell.angle_gamma   90.00
#
_symmetry.space_group_name_H-M   'P 1'
#
loop_
_entity.id
_entity.type
_entity.pdbx_description
1 polymer ?
#
loop_
_entity_poly.entity_id
_entity_poly.type
_entity_poly.pdbx_seq_one_letter_code
_entity_poly.pdbx_strand_id
1 'polypeptide(L)'
;MIHQNHFIHHEDKQALSFLKGIPFASKTIKQIMKYYYERMTYGHNMGNKVRLSATQVPHIYNLLLPICNQLGIPEPEFYLENNPIPNAYAMGEDRPNITLHSGIIELLTTEELKAVIAHECGHIYFHHMLYTTMANFVLNHLDMAKEIREAYVIALLYWNRKSELSCDRIAAYVTTPETTISMLSRLAGVPHTVAYDFNIDEYVKQAEIYDTIREDNLWDKTLQALLTMDRDHPFVSVRVRELLKWTNTNYYINLKAGIPVCPHCHAVLDGEESYCGHCGKPLNIE
;
A
#
# COMPACT_ATOMS: atom_id res chain seq x y z
N MET A 1 -9.03 8.32 16.74
CA MET A 1 -8.67 7.32 15.68
C MET A 1 -8.61 8.06 14.36
N ILE A 2 -7.61 7.81 13.51
CA ILE A 2 -7.47 8.52 12.24
C ILE A 2 -8.38 7.85 11.20
N HIS A 3 -9.11 8.64 10.42
CA HIS A 3 -10.08 8.13 9.45
C HIS A 3 -9.41 7.68 8.15
N GLN A 4 -9.76 6.50 7.62
CA GLN A 4 -9.19 5.96 6.36
C GLN A 4 -9.31 6.92 5.17
N ASN A 5 -10.40 7.67 5.06
CA ASN A 5 -10.59 8.63 3.97
C ASN A 5 -9.57 9.78 3.93
N HIS A 6 -8.77 9.98 4.99
CA HIS A 6 -7.66 10.94 4.93
C HIS A 6 -6.56 10.51 3.98
N PHE A 7 -6.38 9.20 3.79
CA PHE A 7 -5.23 8.65 3.07
C PHE A 7 -5.60 7.94 1.78
N ILE A 8 -6.86 7.45 1.65
CA ILE A 8 -7.26 6.70 0.47
C ILE A 8 -7.13 7.57 -0.79
N HIS A 9 -6.37 7.07 -1.76
CA HIS A 9 -6.23 7.73 -3.06
C HIS A 9 -7.51 7.55 -3.89
N HIS A 10 -7.93 8.58 -4.62
CA HIS A 10 -9.18 8.51 -5.39
C HIS A 10 -9.17 7.40 -6.44
N GLU A 11 -8.02 7.13 -7.07
CA GLU A 11 -7.86 6.04 -8.04
C GLU A 11 -7.95 4.66 -7.38
N ASP A 12 -7.43 4.48 -6.16
CA ASP A 12 -7.59 3.26 -5.37
C ASP A 12 -9.09 2.99 -5.09
N LYS A 13 -9.80 3.98 -4.60
CA LYS A 13 -11.24 3.89 -4.34
C LYS A 13 -12.06 3.53 -5.59
N GLN A 14 -11.73 4.13 -6.73
CA GLN A 14 -12.41 3.85 -8.00
C GLN A 14 -12.11 2.43 -8.50
N ALA A 15 -10.83 2.02 -8.47
CA ALA A 15 -10.41 0.69 -8.90
C ALA A 15 -11.00 -0.41 -8.02
N LEU A 16 -11.07 -0.20 -6.69
CA LEU A 16 -11.72 -1.13 -5.76
C LEU A 16 -13.22 -1.25 -6.03
N SER A 17 -13.89 -0.14 -6.34
CA SER A 17 -15.32 -0.16 -6.69
C SER A 17 -15.58 -0.99 -7.95
N PHE A 18 -14.71 -0.87 -8.95
CA PHE A 18 -14.77 -1.68 -10.16
C PHE A 18 -14.56 -3.18 -9.87
N LEU A 19 -13.53 -3.52 -9.09
CA LEU A 19 -13.24 -4.90 -8.69
C LEU A 19 -14.41 -5.54 -7.91
N LYS A 20 -15.05 -4.79 -7.01
CA LYS A 20 -16.22 -5.24 -6.24
C LYS A 20 -17.46 -5.51 -7.11
N GLY A 21 -17.56 -4.88 -8.25
CA GLY A 21 -18.64 -5.08 -9.22
C GLY A 21 -18.59 -6.42 -9.96
N ILE A 22 -17.46 -7.14 -9.89
CA ILE A 22 -17.30 -8.44 -10.53
C ILE A 22 -17.92 -9.55 -9.64
N PRO A 23 -18.84 -10.40 -10.16
CA PRO A 23 -19.77 -11.23 -9.35
C PRO A 23 -19.14 -12.44 -8.60
N PHE A 24 -17.83 -12.51 -8.43
CA PHE A 24 -17.13 -13.67 -7.84
C PHE A 24 -16.81 -13.58 -6.33
N ALA A 25 -17.16 -12.51 -5.65
CA ALA A 25 -16.85 -12.34 -4.23
C ALA A 25 -17.92 -12.92 -3.30
N SER A 26 -18.28 -14.21 -3.44
CA SER A 26 -19.27 -14.82 -2.53
C SER A 26 -18.73 -14.90 -1.09
N LYS A 27 -19.63 -14.71 -0.11
CA LYS A 27 -19.32 -14.76 1.32
C LYS A 27 -18.69 -16.12 1.72
N THR A 28 -19.08 -17.18 1.03
CA THR A 28 -18.57 -18.55 1.24
C THR A 28 -17.13 -18.71 0.79
N ILE A 29 -16.76 -18.14 -0.36
CA ILE A 29 -15.38 -18.16 -0.86
C ILE A 29 -14.47 -17.41 0.11
N LYS A 30 -14.90 -16.25 0.61
CA LYS A 30 -14.15 -15.50 1.63
C LYS A 30 -13.87 -16.33 2.87
N GLN A 31 -14.84 -17.09 3.37
CA GLN A 31 -14.67 -17.93 4.57
C GLN A 31 -13.75 -19.13 4.36
N ILE A 32 -13.85 -19.82 3.21
CA ILE A 32 -12.98 -20.96 2.89
C ILE A 32 -11.53 -20.50 2.76
N MET A 33 -11.31 -19.39 2.05
CA MET A 33 -9.98 -18.80 1.87
C MET A 33 -9.34 -18.40 3.19
N LYS A 34 -10.10 -17.68 4.02
CA LYS A 34 -9.67 -17.25 5.34
C LYS A 34 -9.16 -18.43 6.17
N TYR A 35 -9.95 -19.49 6.25
CA TYR A 35 -9.63 -20.63 7.09
C TYR A 35 -8.46 -21.48 6.59
N TYR A 36 -8.40 -21.73 5.27
CA TYR A 36 -7.40 -22.62 4.70
C TYR A 36 -6.06 -21.90 4.44
N TYR A 37 -6.13 -20.74 3.78
CA TYR A 37 -4.94 -20.02 3.33
C TYR A 37 -4.15 -19.41 4.50
N GLU A 38 -4.83 -18.84 5.49
CA GLU A 38 -4.17 -18.23 6.66
C GLU A 38 -3.47 -19.26 7.55
N ARG A 39 -4.07 -20.46 7.71
CA ARG A 39 -3.42 -21.55 8.47
C ARG A 39 -2.18 -22.09 7.77
N MET A 40 -2.25 -22.26 6.46
CA MET A 40 -1.10 -22.70 5.68
C MET A 40 0.02 -21.66 5.70
N THR A 41 -0.32 -20.39 5.50
CA THR A 41 0.62 -19.28 5.57
C THR A 41 1.29 -19.20 6.94
N TYR A 42 0.50 -19.32 8.01
CA TYR A 42 1.05 -19.34 9.37
C TYR A 42 2.03 -20.49 9.60
N GLY A 43 1.66 -21.71 9.23
CA GLY A 43 2.53 -22.88 9.35
C GLY A 43 3.83 -22.72 8.55
N HIS A 44 3.72 -22.21 7.32
CA HIS A 44 4.87 -21.91 6.47
C HIS A 44 5.78 -20.84 7.09
N ASN A 45 5.21 -19.73 7.56
CA ASN A 45 5.97 -18.65 8.18
C ASN A 45 6.72 -19.13 9.42
N MET A 46 6.03 -19.86 10.31
CA MET A 46 6.65 -20.40 11.53
C MET A 46 7.75 -21.43 11.27
N GLY A 47 7.65 -22.17 10.17
CA GLY A 47 8.63 -23.20 9.82
C GLY A 47 9.85 -22.68 9.04
N ASN A 48 9.70 -21.58 8.30
CA ASN A 48 10.70 -21.16 7.32
C ASN A 48 11.24 -19.72 7.51
N LYS A 49 10.62 -18.92 8.39
CA LYS A 49 11.02 -17.52 8.60
C LYS A 49 11.40 -17.26 10.06
N VAL A 50 12.11 -16.18 10.29
CA VAL A 50 12.43 -15.71 11.64
C VAL A 50 11.29 -14.79 12.11
N ARG A 51 10.56 -15.21 13.16
CA ARG A 51 9.54 -14.36 13.77
C ARG A 51 10.21 -13.29 14.62
N LEU A 52 9.91 -12.04 14.33
CA LEU A 52 10.42 -10.88 15.07
C LEU A 52 9.58 -10.67 16.34
N SER A 53 10.23 -10.25 17.42
CA SER A 53 9.59 -9.99 18.71
C SER A 53 10.45 -9.09 19.58
N ALA A 54 9.96 -8.72 20.76
CA ALA A 54 10.73 -7.94 21.72
C ALA A 54 12.05 -8.60 22.17
N THR A 55 12.19 -9.92 21.98
CA THR A 55 13.39 -10.69 22.30
C THR A 55 14.11 -11.26 21.06
N GLN A 56 13.53 -11.11 19.89
CA GLN A 56 14.09 -11.59 18.63
C GLN A 56 14.17 -10.46 17.61
N VAL A 57 15.39 -9.98 17.33
CA VAL A 57 15.68 -8.83 16.49
C VAL A 57 14.90 -7.56 16.92
N PRO A 58 15.02 -7.17 18.22
CA PRO A 58 14.17 -6.14 18.82
C PRO A 58 14.30 -4.76 18.16
N HIS A 59 15.45 -4.43 17.57
CA HIS A 59 15.66 -3.13 16.92
C HIS A 59 14.77 -2.92 15.70
N ILE A 60 14.41 -3.98 14.97
CA ILE A 60 13.44 -3.92 13.86
C ILE A 60 12.02 -4.04 14.39
N TYR A 61 11.78 -4.99 15.30
CA TYR A 61 10.47 -5.19 15.89
C TYR A 61 9.89 -3.92 16.53
N ASN A 62 10.71 -3.16 17.25
CA ASN A 62 10.28 -1.95 17.94
C ASN A 62 9.90 -0.79 17.02
N LEU A 63 10.15 -0.88 15.70
CA LEU A 63 9.66 0.08 14.73
C LEU A 63 8.15 -0.10 14.47
N LEU A 64 7.61 -1.32 14.64
CA LEU A 64 6.24 -1.66 14.29
C LEU A 64 5.22 -1.09 15.29
N LEU A 65 5.44 -1.25 16.59
CA LEU A 65 4.44 -0.92 17.63
C LEU A 65 3.95 0.53 17.60
N PRO A 66 4.84 1.55 17.47
CA PRO A 66 4.38 2.93 17.36
C PRO A 66 3.49 3.18 16.13
N ILE A 67 3.77 2.49 15.02
CA ILE A 67 2.99 2.59 13.78
C ILE A 67 1.59 2.02 14.00
N CYS A 68 1.50 0.81 14.58
CA CYS A 68 0.22 0.18 14.89
C CYS A 68 -0.64 1.05 15.81
N ASN A 69 -0.04 1.61 16.85
CA ASN A 69 -0.73 2.52 17.78
C ASN A 69 -1.22 3.78 17.09
N GLN A 70 -0.42 4.39 16.23
CA GLN A 70 -0.78 5.60 15.49
C GLN A 70 -1.94 5.36 14.52
N LEU A 71 -1.95 4.19 13.85
CA LEU A 71 -3.00 3.82 12.89
C LEU A 71 -4.23 3.19 13.56
N GLY A 72 -4.14 2.77 14.81
CA GLY A 72 -5.22 2.09 15.53
C GLY A 72 -5.48 0.67 14.99
N ILE A 73 -4.45 -0.01 14.46
CA ILE A 73 -4.54 -1.39 14.01
C ILE A 73 -3.97 -2.36 15.05
N PRO A 74 -4.48 -3.60 15.11
CA PRO A 74 -3.86 -4.63 15.94
C PRO A 74 -2.44 -4.93 15.44
N GLU A 75 -1.56 -5.34 16.36
CA GLU A 75 -0.21 -5.75 16.03
C GLU A 75 -0.24 -6.98 15.10
N PRO A 76 0.29 -6.89 13.86
CA PRO A 76 0.42 -8.04 12.97
C PRO A 76 1.57 -8.96 13.41
N GLU A 77 1.53 -10.22 13.01
CA GLU A 77 2.72 -11.05 13.09
C GLU A 77 3.82 -10.49 12.19
N PHE A 78 5.07 -10.53 12.67
CA PHE A 78 6.16 -9.88 11.96
C PHE A 78 7.30 -10.87 11.71
N TYR A 79 7.74 -10.99 10.46
CA TYR A 79 8.71 -11.99 10.02
C TYR A 79 9.84 -11.40 9.19
N LEU A 80 10.99 -12.06 9.26
CA LEU A 80 12.15 -11.86 8.40
C LEU A 80 12.36 -13.13 7.56
N GLU A 81 12.49 -12.96 6.25
CA GLU A 81 12.71 -14.03 5.28
C GLU A 81 14.06 -13.86 4.59
N ASN A 82 14.79 -14.97 4.42
CA ASN A 82 16.06 -14.95 3.68
C ASN A 82 15.80 -14.82 2.17
N ASN A 83 15.86 -13.60 1.67
CA ASN A 83 15.74 -13.29 0.26
C ASN A 83 16.58 -12.04 -0.06
N PRO A 84 17.59 -12.12 -0.96
CA PRO A 84 18.46 -10.99 -1.30
C PRO A 84 17.74 -9.91 -2.14
N ILE A 85 16.58 -10.21 -2.74
CA ILE A 85 15.79 -9.24 -3.50
C ILE A 85 15.07 -8.33 -2.51
N PRO A 86 15.35 -7.01 -2.50
CA PRO A 86 14.69 -6.08 -1.59
C PRO A 86 13.17 -6.08 -1.79
N ASN A 87 12.44 -6.54 -0.80
CA ASN A 87 10.97 -6.55 -0.81
C ASN A 87 10.41 -6.64 0.61
N ALA A 88 9.15 -6.25 0.76
CA ALA A 88 8.32 -6.49 1.92
C ALA A 88 6.88 -6.75 1.46
N TYR A 89 6.08 -7.42 2.27
CA TYR A 89 4.68 -7.63 1.94
C TYR A 89 3.84 -7.93 3.19
N ALA A 90 2.57 -7.52 3.13
CA ALA A 90 1.55 -7.86 4.10
C ALA A 90 0.63 -8.95 3.56
N MET A 91 0.21 -9.90 4.42
CA MET A 91 -0.72 -10.98 4.09
C MET A 91 -1.67 -11.27 5.25
N GLY A 92 -2.79 -11.93 4.92
CA GLY A 92 -3.79 -12.37 5.91
C GLY A 92 -4.76 -11.25 6.30
N GLU A 93 -6.01 -11.60 6.58
CA GLU A 93 -7.08 -10.65 6.96
C GLU A 93 -7.43 -10.78 8.44
N ASP A 94 -7.73 -12.01 8.94
CA ASP A 94 -8.03 -12.27 10.35
C ASP A 94 -6.74 -12.41 11.17
N ARG A 95 -5.66 -12.83 10.51
CA ARG A 95 -4.34 -12.98 11.10
C ARG A 95 -3.30 -12.27 10.25
N PRO A 96 -3.31 -10.92 10.27
CA PRO A 96 -2.40 -10.14 9.45
C PRO A 96 -0.96 -10.39 9.83
N ASN A 97 -0.10 -10.48 8.83
CA ASN A 97 1.34 -10.60 9.03
C ASN A 97 2.09 -9.76 8.01
N ILE A 98 3.26 -9.27 8.42
CA ILE A 98 4.21 -8.54 7.58
C ILE A 98 5.49 -9.38 7.49
N THR A 99 6.01 -9.54 6.30
CA THR A 99 7.31 -10.17 6.05
C THR A 99 8.27 -9.18 5.39
N LEU A 100 9.46 -9.04 5.96
CA LEU A 100 10.58 -8.32 5.34
C LEU A 100 11.55 -9.33 4.73
N HIS A 101 12.03 -9.06 3.53
CA HIS A 101 13.17 -9.78 2.97
C HIS A 101 14.48 -9.28 3.57
N SER A 102 15.49 -10.14 3.73
CA SER A 102 16.81 -9.73 4.21
C SER A 102 17.42 -8.62 3.34
N GLY A 103 17.22 -8.67 2.02
CA GLY A 103 17.74 -7.67 1.10
C GLY A 103 17.21 -6.24 1.32
N ILE A 104 15.98 -6.07 1.86
CA ILE A 104 15.47 -4.72 2.13
C ILE A 104 16.15 -4.11 3.36
N ILE A 105 16.53 -4.93 4.34
CA ILE A 105 17.24 -4.49 5.54
C ILE A 105 18.66 -4.02 5.18
N GLU A 106 19.31 -4.71 4.26
CA GLU A 106 20.65 -4.33 3.76
C GLU A 106 20.62 -3.05 2.91
N LEU A 107 19.51 -2.80 2.22
CA LEU A 107 19.35 -1.66 1.31
C LEU A 107 19.03 -0.34 2.04
N LEU A 108 18.23 -0.40 3.10
CA LEU A 108 17.57 0.77 3.69
C LEU A 108 18.18 1.18 5.04
N THR A 109 18.14 2.48 5.31
CA THR A 109 18.36 3.01 6.67
C THR A 109 17.18 2.62 7.57
N THR A 110 17.37 2.76 8.89
CA THR A 110 16.30 2.49 9.87
C THR A 110 15.05 3.33 9.63
N GLU A 111 15.19 4.59 9.26
CA GLU A 111 14.03 5.47 8.97
C GLU A 111 13.33 5.10 7.66
N GLU A 112 14.08 4.74 6.62
CA GLU A 112 13.52 4.22 5.37
C GLU A 112 12.82 2.86 5.59
N LEU A 113 13.40 1.99 6.42
CA LEU A 113 12.77 0.71 6.80
C LEU A 113 11.47 0.94 7.59
N LYS A 114 11.44 1.94 8.46
CA LYS A 114 10.21 2.36 9.16
C LYS A 114 9.13 2.82 8.18
N ALA A 115 9.50 3.53 7.09
CA ALA A 115 8.56 3.91 6.04
C ALA A 115 8.01 2.69 5.30
N VAL A 116 8.82 1.66 5.03
CA VAL A 116 8.35 0.38 4.47
C VAL A 116 7.36 -0.30 5.42
N ILE A 117 7.69 -0.42 6.71
CA ILE A 117 6.80 -1.05 7.69
C ILE A 117 5.47 -0.28 7.78
N ALA A 118 5.51 1.06 7.74
CA ALA A 118 4.31 1.89 7.73
C ALA A 118 3.47 1.70 6.45
N HIS A 119 4.12 1.52 5.29
CA HIS A 119 3.48 1.18 4.03
C HIS A 119 2.73 -0.16 4.13
N GLU A 120 3.39 -1.21 4.63
CA GLU A 120 2.78 -2.54 4.83
C GLU A 120 1.63 -2.49 5.87
N CYS A 121 1.77 -1.71 6.93
CA CYS A 121 0.68 -1.41 7.86
C CYS A 121 -0.48 -0.68 7.16
N GLY A 122 -0.22 0.11 6.13
CA GLY A 122 -1.23 0.72 5.25
C GLY A 122 -2.09 -0.32 4.56
N HIS A 123 -1.50 -1.38 4.02
CA HIS A 123 -2.25 -2.49 3.42
C HIS A 123 -3.17 -3.17 4.45
N ILE A 124 -2.71 -3.37 5.68
CA ILE A 124 -3.54 -3.90 6.78
C ILE A 124 -4.67 -2.94 7.12
N TYR A 125 -4.36 -1.66 7.27
CA TYR A 125 -5.31 -0.61 7.62
C TYR A 125 -6.47 -0.46 6.61
N PHE A 126 -6.19 -0.63 5.30
CA PHE A 126 -7.19 -0.57 4.23
C PHE A 126 -7.82 -1.92 3.86
N HIS A 127 -7.44 -3.02 4.53
CA HIS A 127 -7.89 -4.38 4.21
C HIS A 127 -7.58 -4.81 2.76
N HIS A 128 -6.46 -4.35 2.19
CA HIS A 128 -6.07 -4.67 0.83
C HIS A 128 -5.79 -6.17 0.64
N MET A 129 -5.24 -6.86 1.66
CA MET A 129 -4.87 -8.26 1.61
C MET A 129 -6.04 -9.21 1.31
N LEU A 130 -7.26 -8.83 1.74
CA LEU A 130 -8.46 -9.63 1.48
C LEU A 130 -8.65 -9.86 -0.02
N TYR A 131 -8.53 -8.81 -0.83
CA TYR A 131 -8.77 -8.88 -2.28
C TYR A 131 -7.64 -9.57 -3.01
N THR A 132 -6.38 -9.35 -2.60
CA THR A 132 -5.21 -10.03 -3.17
C THR A 132 -5.26 -11.53 -2.90
N THR A 133 -5.60 -11.93 -1.68
CA THR A 133 -5.73 -13.34 -1.31
C THR A 133 -6.90 -13.99 -2.05
N MET A 134 -8.04 -13.31 -2.16
CA MET A 134 -9.20 -13.81 -2.95
C MET A 134 -8.84 -14.05 -4.41
N ALA A 135 -8.10 -13.15 -5.01
CA ALA A 135 -7.69 -13.30 -6.39
C ALA A 135 -6.80 -14.51 -6.61
N ASN A 136 -5.78 -14.67 -5.79
CA ASN A 136 -4.89 -15.82 -5.86
C ASN A 136 -5.66 -17.15 -5.71
N PHE A 137 -6.66 -17.19 -4.83
CA PHE A 137 -7.51 -18.37 -4.69
C PHE A 137 -8.36 -18.62 -5.95
N VAL A 138 -9.06 -17.59 -6.44
CA VAL A 138 -9.90 -17.67 -7.63
C VAL A 138 -9.09 -18.16 -8.84
N LEU A 139 -7.89 -17.61 -9.01
CA LEU A 139 -7.02 -17.95 -10.13
C LEU A 139 -6.48 -19.38 -10.08
N ASN A 140 -6.23 -19.92 -8.89
CA ASN A 140 -5.58 -21.22 -8.73
C ASN A 140 -6.55 -22.39 -8.50
N HIS A 141 -7.81 -22.11 -8.07
CA HIS A 141 -8.70 -23.17 -7.59
C HIS A 141 -10.10 -23.18 -8.24
N LEU A 142 -10.48 -22.14 -8.99
CA LEU A 142 -11.78 -22.10 -9.66
C LEU A 142 -11.63 -22.36 -11.14
N ASP A 143 -12.45 -23.30 -11.64
CA ASP A 143 -12.61 -23.51 -13.08
C ASP A 143 -13.52 -22.41 -13.64
N MET A 144 -12.91 -21.47 -14.35
CA MET A 144 -13.56 -20.29 -14.91
C MET A 144 -13.29 -20.20 -16.41
N ALA A 145 -14.26 -19.65 -17.16
CA ALA A 145 -14.01 -19.29 -18.55
C ALA A 145 -12.78 -18.36 -18.63
N LYS A 146 -11.92 -18.62 -19.61
CA LYS A 146 -10.63 -17.95 -19.77
C LYS A 146 -10.78 -16.41 -19.78
N GLU A 147 -11.79 -15.93 -20.49
CA GLU A 147 -12.07 -14.50 -20.68
C GLU A 147 -12.42 -13.80 -19.35
N ILE A 148 -13.20 -14.48 -18.50
CA ILE A 148 -13.60 -13.96 -17.17
C ILE A 148 -12.38 -13.94 -16.25
N ARG A 149 -11.57 -14.99 -16.28
CA ARG A 149 -10.35 -15.09 -15.51
C ARG A 149 -9.37 -13.96 -15.86
N GLU A 150 -9.13 -13.73 -17.16
CA GLU A 150 -8.25 -12.66 -17.65
C GLU A 150 -8.76 -11.28 -17.25
N ALA A 151 -10.05 -11.01 -17.40
CA ALA A 151 -10.66 -9.74 -17.00
C ALA A 151 -10.50 -9.50 -15.49
N TYR A 152 -10.66 -10.54 -14.67
CA TYR A 152 -10.49 -10.44 -13.21
C TYR A 152 -9.04 -10.16 -12.83
N VAL A 153 -8.07 -10.86 -13.45
CA VAL A 153 -6.64 -10.61 -13.23
C VAL A 153 -6.28 -9.17 -13.56
N ILE A 154 -6.71 -8.69 -14.72
CA ILE A 154 -6.43 -7.31 -15.17
C ILE A 154 -6.99 -6.29 -14.16
N ALA A 155 -8.24 -6.48 -13.74
CA ALA A 155 -8.90 -5.59 -12.77
C ALA A 155 -8.18 -5.59 -11.41
N LEU A 156 -7.75 -6.77 -10.94
CA LEU A 156 -7.00 -6.91 -9.70
C LEU A 156 -5.63 -6.25 -9.76
N LEU A 157 -4.86 -6.53 -10.80
CA LEU A 157 -3.53 -5.92 -10.98
C LEU A 157 -3.63 -4.39 -11.14
N TYR A 158 -4.67 -3.92 -11.82
CA TYR A 158 -4.97 -2.49 -11.89
C TYR A 158 -5.23 -1.90 -10.51
N TRP A 159 -6.09 -2.55 -9.71
CA TRP A 159 -6.39 -2.08 -8.36
C TRP A 159 -5.17 -2.18 -7.43
N ASN A 160 -4.41 -3.28 -7.43
CA ASN A 160 -3.19 -3.41 -6.63
C ASN A 160 -2.24 -2.23 -6.86
N ARG A 161 -2.03 -1.85 -8.13
CA ARG A 161 -1.19 -0.67 -8.42
C ARG A 161 -1.74 0.63 -7.85
N LYS A 162 -3.06 0.78 -7.75
CA LYS A 162 -3.68 2.00 -7.18
C LYS A 162 -3.69 2.01 -5.66
N SER A 163 -3.80 0.85 -5.04
CA SER A 163 -3.74 0.69 -3.58
C SER A 163 -2.38 1.12 -2.99
N GLU A 164 -1.29 0.95 -3.75
CA GLU A 164 0.05 1.42 -3.36
C GLU A 164 0.09 2.93 -3.07
N LEU A 165 -0.66 3.74 -3.84
CA LEU A 165 -0.72 5.19 -3.65
C LEU A 165 -1.33 5.58 -2.30
N SER A 166 -2.28 4.80 -1.80
CA SER A 166 -2.87 4.99 -0.47
C SER A 166 -1.87 4.61 0.64
N CYS A 167 -1.13 3.51 0.45
CA CYS A 167 -0.13 3.05 1.41
C CYS A 167 1.07 3.99 1.49
N ASP A 168 1.50 4.60 0.37
CA ASP A 168 2.53 5.65 0.37
C ASP A 168 2.14 6.88 1.18
N ARG A 169 0.86 7.27 1.17
CA ARG A 169 0.34 8.35 2.01
C ARG A 169 0.40 7.99 3.50
N ILE A 170 0.11 6.74 3.87
CA ILE A 170 0.30 6.25 5.25
C ILE A 170 1.78 6.33 5.63
N ALA A 171 2.68 5.83 4.79
CA ALA A 171 4.12 5.88 5.06
C ALA A 171 4.60 7.31 5.30
N ALA A 172 4.22 8.26 4.43
CA ALA A 172 4.59 9.68 4.57
C ALA A 172 3.93 10.36 5.78
N TYR A 173 2.74 9.95 6.16
CA TYR A 173 2.09 10.47 7.36
C TYR A 173 2.74 9.95 8.64
N VAL A 174 3.08 8.67 8.70
CA VAL A 174 3.72 8.03 9.86
C VAL A 174 5.17 8.48 10.02
N THR A 175 5.90 8.57 8.93
CA THR A 175 7.27 9.09 8.88
C THR A 175 7.29 10.55 8.39
N THR A 176 7.93 10.80 7.27
CA THR A 176 7.89 12.09 6.55
C THR A 176 7.81 11.86 5.04
N PRO A 177 7.38 12.86 4.26
CA PRO A 177 7.43 12.80 2.80
C PRO A 177 8.84 12.49 2.29
N GLU A 178 9.85 13.16 2.84
CA GLU A 178 11.25 13.02 2.43
C GLU A 178 11.76 11.59 2.67
N THR A 179 11.46 11.03 3.85
CA THR A 179 11.84 9.63 4.18
C THR A 179 11.17 8.64 3.24
N THR A 180 9.87 8.83 2.95
CA THR A 180 9.12 7.94 2.06
C THR A 180 9.64 8.04 0.62
N ILE A 181 9.94 9.24 0.13
CA ILE A 181 10.53 9.45 -1.19
C ILE A 181 11.93 8.84 -1.27
N SER A 182 12.74 9.01 -0.21
CA SER A 182 14.06 8.37 -0.14
C SER A 182 13.93 6.85 -0.23
N MET A 183 13.06 6.24 0.56
CA MET A 183 12.75 4.80 0.52
C MET A 183 12.35 4.36 -0.89
N LEU A 184 11.40 5.06 -1.53
CA LEU A 184 10.96 4.76 -2.89
C LEU A 184 12.12 4.87 -3.89
N SER A 185 12.99 5.87 -3.75
CA SER A 185 14.15 6.06 -4.62
C SER A 185 15.16 4.92 -4.48
N ARG A 186 15.38 4.39 -3.25
CA ARG A 186 16.21 3.18 -3.03
C ARG A 186 15.65 1.98 -3.78
N LEU A 187 14.35 1.77 -3.67
CA LEU A 187 13.66 0.67 -4.36
C LEU A 187 13.69 0.84 -5.90
N ALA A 188 13.78 2.07 -6.39
CA ALA A 188 13.94 2.37 -7.82
C ALA A 188 15.36 2.13 -8.34
N GLY A 189 16.36 1.95 -7.45
CA GLY A 189 17.74 1.69 -7.83
C GLY A 189 18.72 2.86 -7.61
N VAL A 190 18.39 3.81 -6.71
CA VAL A 190 19.29 4.91 -6.30
C VAL A 190 19.99 4.52 -4.98
N PRO A 191 21.21 3.92 -4.99
CA PRO A 191 21.90 3.57 -3.76
C PRO A 191 22.37 4.82 -3.00
N HIS A 192 22.68 4.66 -1.71
CA HIS A 192 23.12 5.76 -0.86
C HIS A 192 24.35 6.50 -1.42
N THR A 193 25.22 5.78 -2.12
CA THR A 193 26.46 6.30 -2.69
C THR A 193 26.28 7.35 -3.79
N VAL A 194 25.11 7.39 -4.45
CA VAL A 194 24.78 8.35 -5.52
C VAL A 194 23.57 9.23 -5.18
N ALA A 195 23.04 9.10 -3.97
CA ALA A 195 21.84 9.85 -3.55
C ALA A 195 22.02 11.39 -3.56
N TYR A 196 23.24 11.85 -3.38
CA TYR A 196 23.57 13.27 -3.41
C TYR A 196 23.43 13.91 -4.81
N ASP A 197 23.51 13.09 -5.86
CA ASP A 197 23.33 13.52 -7.25
C ASP A 197 21.90 13.27 -7.77
N PHE A 198 21.04 12.63 -6.97
CA PHE A 198 19.69 12.31 -7.40
C PHE A 198 18.79 13.55 -7.41
N ASN A 199 18.31 13.91 -8.62
CA ASN A 199 17.40 15.03 -8.83
C ASN A 199 15.95 14.54 -8.90
N ILE A 200 15.18 14.84 -7.86
CA ILE A 200 13.79 14.39 -7.72
C ILE A 200 12.87 15.03 -8.77
N ASP A 201 13.12 16.27 -9.17
CA ASP A 201 12.31 16.98 -10.17
C ASP A 201 12.46 16.33 -11.55
N GLU A 202 13.69 15.94 -11.91
CA GLU A 202 13.94 15.19 -13.14
C GLU A 202 13.28 13.80 -13.09
N TYR A 203 13.26 13.18 -11.92
CA TYR A 203 12.59 11.89 -11.74
C TYR A 203 11.06 11.99 -11.86
N VAL A 204 10.46 13.08 -11.38
CA VAL A 204 9.03 13.38 -11.58
C VAL A 204 8.71 13.66 -13.05
N LYS A 205 9.56 14.41 -13.78
CA LYS A 205 9.41 14.62 -15.23
C LYS A 205 9.44 13.29 -16.01
N GLN A 206 10.23 12.31 -15.55
CA GLN A 206 10.22 10.98 -16.15
C GLN A 206 8.84 10.31 -16.07
N ALA A 207 8.10 10.51 -14.97
CA ALA A 207 6.73 10.02 -14.83
C ALA A 207 5.74 10.76 -15.77
N GLU A 208 5.96 12.05 -16.01
CA GLU A 208 5.15 12.84 -16.95
C GLU A 208 5.38 12.39 -18.40
N ILE A 209 6.63 12.18 -18.79
CA ILE A 209 7.00 11.62 -20.11
C ILE A 209 6.36 10.24 -20.29
N TYR A 210 6.39 9.40 -19.23
CA TYR A 210 5.73 8.09 -19.27
C TYR A 210 4.22 8.19 -19.55
N ASP A 211 3.54 9.16 -18.95
CA ASP A 211 2.10 9.37 -19.18
C ASP A 211 1.82 9.82 -20.62
N THR A 212 2.68 10.67 -21.24
CA THR A 212 2.51 11.07 -22.65
C THR A 212 2.64 9.88 -23.60
N ILE A 213 3.62 9.00 -23.39
CA ILE A 213 3.78 7.76 -24.17
C ILE A 213 2.50 6.92 -24.11
N ARG A 214 1.80 6.91 -22.95
CA ARG A 214 0.55 6.18 -22.77
C ARG A 214 -0.62 6.76 -23.57
N GLU A 215 -0.63 8.04 -23.83
CA GLU A 215 -1.75 8.73 -24.48
C GLU A 215 -1.69 8.68 -26.01
N ASP A 216 -0.50 8.48 -26.58
CA ASP A 216 -0.23 8.70 -28.01
C ASP A 216 -0.89 7.67 -28.95
N ASN A 217 -1.09 6.41 -28.53
CA ASN A 217 -1.85 5.47 -29.38
C ASN A 217 -2.39 4.23 -28.61
N LEU A 218 -3.34 3.50 -29.25
CA LEU A 218 -3.97 2.33 -28.68
C LEU A 218 -2.99 1.15 -28.49
N TRP A 219 -1.96 1.06 -29.34
CA TRP A 219 -0.93 0.04 -29.29
C TRP A 219 -0.05 0.21 -28.06
N ASP A 220 0.34 1.42 -27.74
CA ASP A 220 1.16 1.73 -26.56
C ASP A 220 0.41 1.48 -25.26
N LYS A 221 -0.91 1.74 -25.23
CA LYS A 221 -1.79 1.35 -24.09
C LYS A 221 -1.80 -0.16 -23.87
N THR A 222 -1.87 -0.93 -24.95
CA THR A 222 -1.87 -2.40 -24.88
C THR A 222 -0.50 -2.93 -24.44
N LEU A 223 0.57 -2.40 -25.02
CA LEU A 223 1.94 -2.79 -24.68
C LEU A 223 2.28 -2.45 -23.22
N GLN A 224 1.87 -1.29 -22.73
CA GLN A 224 2.04 -0.90 -21.34
C GLN A 224 1.20 -1.75 -20.39
N ALA A 225 -0.03 -2.10 -20.75
CA ALA A 225 -0.81 -3.04 -19.98
C ALA A 225 -0.05 -4.37 -19.85
N LEU A 226 0.52 -4.87 -20.94
CA LEU A 226 1.36 -6.08 -20.93
C LEU A 226 2.63 -5.93 -20.08
N LEU A 227 3.36 -4.82 -20.22
CA LEU A 227 4.59 -4.54 -19.44
C LEU A 227 4.32 -4.35 -17.94
N THR A 228 3.11 -3.98 -17.56
CA THR A 228 2.70 -3.81 -16.16
C THR A 228 1.97 -5.03 -15.59
N MET A 229 1.60 -6.02 -16.43
CA MET A 229 0.88 -7.22 -15.98
C MET A 229 1.69 -8.09 -15.02
N ASP A 230 3.03 -8.13 -15.18
CA ASP A 230 3.93 -8.92 -14.32
C ASP A 230 4.47 -8.13 -13.10
N ARG A 231 4.00 -6.89 -12.88
CA ARG A 231 4.46 -6.06 -11.77
C ARG A 231 3.37 -5.83 -10.75
N ASP A 232 3.65 -6.22 -9.52
CA ASP A 232 2.76 -6.02 -8.38
C ASP A 232 2.67 -4.54 -7.94
N HIS A 233 3.66 -3.71 -8.33
CA HIS A 233 3.75 -2.31 -7.94
C HIS A 233 3.72 -1.35 -9.15
N PRO A 234 3.13 -0.13 -9.01
CA PRO A 234 3.22 0.91 -10.02
C PRO A 234 4.68 1.36 -10.17
N PHE A 235 4.98 2.03 -11.27
CA PHE A 235 6.30 2.64 -11.45
C PHE A 235 6.59 3.62 -10.32
N VAL A 236 7.77 3.51 -9.73
CA VAL A 236 8.17 4.29 -8.56
C VAL A 236 8.12 5.80 -8.84
N SER A 237 8.47 6.25 -10.06
CA SER A 237 8.38 7.66 -10.45
C SER A 237 6.94 8.21 -10.36
N VAL A 238 5.94 7.41 -10.72
CA VAL A 238 4.52 7.76 -10.58
C VAL A 238 4.13 7.85 -9.11
N ARG A 239 4.57 6.90 -8.26
CA ARG A 239 4.32 6.91 -6.81
C ARG A 239 4.89 8.18 -6.17
N VAL A 240 6.14 8.53 -6.48
CA VAL A 240 6.81 9.74 -6.00
C VAL A 240 6.04 11.00 -6.42
N ARG A 241 5.66 11.10 -7.69
CA ARG A 241 4.86 12.24 -8.19
C ARG A 241 3.52 12.39 -7.46
N GLU A 242 2.75 11.31 -7.33
CA GLU A 242 1.43 11.36 -6.67
C GLU A 242 1.57 11.64 -5.17
N LEU A 243 2.64 11.17 -4.54
CA LEU A 243 2.93 11.49 -3.15
C LEU A 243 3.26 12.98 -2.98
N LEU A 244 4.13 13.55 -3.82
CA LEU A 244 4.48 14.98 -3.81
C LEU A 244 3.25 15.86 -4.05
N LYS A 245 2.38 15.51 -5.00
CA LYS A 245 1.12 16.23 -5.21
C LYS A 245 0.27 16.29 -3.95
N TRP A 246 0.17 15.20 -3.22
CA TRP A 246 -0.64 15.15 -2.00
C TRP A 246 0.02 15.88 -0.83
N THR A 247 1.32 15.70 -0.60
CA THR A 247 2.05 16.28 0.52
C THR A 247 2.23 17.80 0.40
N ASN A 248 2.16 18.36 -0.82
CA ASN A 248 2.17 19.80 -1.07
C ASN A 248 0.81 20.48 -0.88
N THR A 249 -0.24 19.74 -0.48
CA THR A 249 -1.56 20.34 -0.22
C THR A 249 -1.67 20.91 1.19
N ASN A 250 -2.43 21.99 1.37
CA ASN A 250 -2.80 22.50 2.68
C ASN A 250 -3.52 21.43 3.53
N TYR A 251 -4.22 20.53 2.88
CA TYR A 251 -4.87 19.41 3.54
C TYR A 251 -3.89 18.52 4.30
N TYR A 252 -2.83 18.05 3.62
CA TYR A 252 -1.79 17.25 4.27
C TYR A 252 -1.08 18.02 5.38
N ILE A 253 -0.75 19.28 5.13
CA ILE A 253 -0.06 20.15 6.10
C ILE A 253 -0.90 20.27 7.39
N ASN A 254 -2.19 20.54 7.26
CA ASN A 254 -3.11 20.65 8.39
C ASN A 254 -3.26 19.29 9.10
N LEU A 255 -3.45 18.20 8.34
CA LEU A 255 -3.57 16.86 8.89
C LEU A 255 -2.33 16.46 9.71
N LYS A 256 -1.14 16.74 9.19
CA LYS A 256 0.14 16.44 9.84
C LYS A 256 0.36 17.31 11.08
N ALA A 257 -0.11 18.54 11.06
CA ALA A 257 -0.09 19.46 12.21
C ALA A 257 -1.13 19.12 13.30
N GLY A 258 -1.97 18.10 13.07
CA GLY A 258 -3.04 17.72 14.00
C GLY A 258 -4.25 18.67 13.98
N ILE A 259 -4.35 19.56 12.98
CA ILE A 259 -5.51 20.42 12.79
C ILE A 259 -6.67 19.56 12.28
N PRO A 260 -7.86 19.59 12.91
CA PRO A 260 -9.00 18.83 12.45
C PRO A 260 -9.40 19.22 11.03
N VAL A 261 -9.49 18.24 10.14
CA VAL A 261 -9.88 18.44 8.74
C VAL A 261 -10.92 17.40 8.33
N CYS A 262 -11.85 17.81 7.50
CA CYS A 262 -12.89 16.92 6.99
C CYS A 262 -12.28 15.86 6.05
N PRO A 263 -12.51 14.56 6.31
CA PRO A 263 -11.97 13.49 5.46
C PRO A 263 -12.66 13.37 4.09
N HIS A 264 -13.71 14.19 3.85
CA HIS A 264 -14.50 14.15 2.63
C HIS A 264 -14.28 15.33 1.69
N CYS A 265 -14.22 16.55 2.25
CA CYS A 265 -14.08 17.77 1.46
C CYS A 265 -12.84 18.60 1.82
N HIS A 266 -12.07 18.13 2.80
CA HIS A 266 -10.79 18.71 3.23
C HIS A 266 -10.90 20.10 3.91
N ALA A 267 -12.10 20.58 4.20
CA ALA A 267 -12.28 21.80 4.96
C ALA A 267 -11.73 21.64 6.39
N VAL A 268 -11.17 22.71 6.94
CA VAL A 268 -10.77 22.76 8.35
C VAL A 268 -12.04 22.75 9.20
N LEU A 269 -11.98 22.02 10.31
CA LEU A 269 -13.09 21.82 11.26
C LEU A 269 -12.76 22.47 12.59
N ASP A 270 -13.81 22.81 13.36
CA ASP A 270 -13.65 23.31 14.73
C ASP A 270 -13.33 22.18 15.74
N GLY A 271 -13.57 20.92 15.36
CA GLY A 271 -13.12 19.72 16.09
C GLY A 271 -14.16 19.05 16.98
N GLU A 272 -15.34 19.65 17.14
CA GLU A 272 -16.44 19.13 17.98
C GLU A 272 -17.67 18.68 17.17
N GLU A 273 -17.65 18.84 15.86
CA GLU A 273 -18.81 18.60 15.01
C GLU A 273 -19.01 17.11 14.72
N SER A 274 -20.26 16.66 14.75
CA SER A 274 -20.66 15.33 14.28
C SER A 274 -20.81 15.25 12.76
N TYR A 275 -21.02 16.40 12.08
CA TYR A 275 -21.18 16.54 10.65
C TYR A 275 -20.37 17.72 10.15
N CYS A 276 -19.76 17.59 8.98
CA CYS A 276 -19.02 18.69 8.36
C CYS A 276 -19.97 19.82 7.94
N GLY A 277 -19.80 21.01 8.50
CA GLY A 277 -20.59 22.19 8.15
C GLY A 277 -20.44 22.62 6.68
N HIS A 278 -19.38 22.20 6.00
CA HIS A 278 -19.10 22.55 4.61
C HIS A 278 -19.73 21.58 3.60
N CYS A 279 -19.64 20.24 3.82
CA CYS A 279 -20.14 19.23 2.87
C CYS A 279 -21.30 18.39 3.41
N GLY A 280 -21.73 18.59 4.66
CA GLY A 280 -22.85 17.89 5.29
C GLY A 280 -22.62 16.41 5.62
N LYS A 281 -21.43 15.86 5.35
CA LYS A 281 -21.15 14.44 5.62
C LYS A 281 -20.82 14.21 7.10
N PRO A 282 -21.18 13.01 7.65
CA PRO A 282 -20.83 12.67 9.02
C PRO A 282 -19.30 12.58 9.19
N LEU A 283 -18.84 13.02 10.36
CA LEU A 283 -17.43 13.02 10.76
C LEU A 283 -17.12 11.90 11.75
N ASN A 284 -18.14 11.44 12.47
CA ASN A 284 -18.02 10.29 13.36
C ASN A 284 -18.18 8.99 12.57
N ILE A 285 -17.24 8.09 12.77
CA ILE A 285 -17.24 6.78 12.16
C ILE A 285 -17.27 5.77 13.29
N GLU A 286 -18.29 4.94 13.21
CA GLU A 286 -18.34 3.70 13.96
C GLU A 286 -17.31 2.68 13.44
#